data_a92a4e2d78f380b39ffecd8e877c4e08
#
_entry.id   a92a4e2d78f380b39ffecd8e877c4e08
#
_cell.length_a   1.000
_cell.length_b   1.000
_cell.length_c   1.000
_cell.angle_alpha   90.00
_cell.angle_beta   90.00
_cell.angle_gamma   90.00
#
_symmetry.space_group_name_H-M   'P 1'
#
loop_
_entity.id
_entity.type
_entity.pdbx_description
1 polymer ?
#
loop_
_entity_poly.entity_id
_entity_poly.type
_entity_poly.pdbx_seq_one_letter_code
_entity_poly.pdbx_strand_id
1 'polypeptide(L)'
;MTLGYLLGCVIGIFVAINADVKWIGNLPSILVDEQFPGLFTVFCSCSAYGLGMLFLATSYLGFLFIPGVLSLKGFLSVSVFTACIRSDCPHGLERACVGLLLPGIFLLPALLMLGQRCMHCSVRQLRFRAGEMVPPDSAAPGALGAVLVLLLMASAVKAYVVPYVLNLL
;
A
#
# COMPACT_ATOMS: atom_id res chain seq x y z
N MET A 1 -1.55 -12.34 -6.20
CA MET A 1 -1.35 -11.00 -5.64
C MET A 1 -1.36 -10.99 -4.11
N THR A 2 -2.37 -11.57 -3.48
CA THR A 2 -2.46 -11.70 -2.02
C THR A 2 -1.25 -12.40 -1.40
N LEU A 3 -0.73 -13.45 -2.03
CA LEU A 3 0.47 -14.15 -1.57
C LEU A 3 1.71 -13.23 -1.50
N GLY A 4 1.93 -12.37 -2.50
CA GLY A 4 3.05 -11.43 -2.47
C GLY A 4 2.94 -10.43 -1.32
N TYR A 5 1.74 -9.91 -1.06
CA TYR A 5 1.48 -9.04 0.07
C TYR A 5 1.71 -9.76 1.43
N LEU A 6 1.17 -10.97 1.58
CA LEU A 6 1.36 -11.78 2.79
C LEU A 6 2.82 -12.13 3.05
N LEU A 7 3.58 -12.47 2.00
CA LEU A 7 5.02 -12.70 2.09
C LEU A 7 5.74 -11.45 2.61
N GLY A 8 5.40 -10.28 2.09
CA GLY A 8 5.93 -9.01 2.58
C GLY A 8 5.62 -8.77 4.06
N CYS A 9 4.39 -9.06 4.50
CA CYS A 9 4.00 -8.94 5.90
C CYS A 9 4.83 -9.89 6.80
N VAL A 10 4.98 -11.15 6.41
CA VAL A 10 5.77 -12.14 7.17
C VAL A 10 7.24 -11.71 7.30
N ILE A 11 7.85 -11.28 6.19
CA ILE A 11 9.23 -10.76 6.21
C ILE A 11 9.30 -9.50 7.08
N GLY A 12 8.30 -8.62 7.01
CA GLY A 12 8.21 -7.41 7.83
C GLY A 12 8.18 -7.71 9.32
N ILE A 13 7.39 -8.69 9.74
CA ILE A 13 7.35 -9.15 11.15
C ILE A 13 8.72 -9.67 11.57
N PHE A 14 9.30 -10.57 10.75
CA PHE A 14 10.59 -11.19 11.07
C PHE A 14 11.71 -10.16 11.21
N VAL A 15 11.79 -9.21 10.27
CA VAL A 15 12.79 -8.13 10.33
C VAL A 15 12.54 -7.21 11.51
N ALA A 16 11.29 -6.82 11.75
CA ALA A 16 10.94 -5.90 12.85
C ALA A 16 11.17 -6.52 14.24
N ILE A 17 11.10 -7.86 14.38
CA ILE A 17 11.44 -8.56 15.63
C ILE A 17 12.95 -8.61 15.83
N ASN A 18 13.71 -8.82 14.76
CA ASN A 18 15.17 -9.03 14.85
C ASN A 18 15.98 -7.73 14.65
N ALA A 19 15.36 -6.64 14.18
CA ALA A 19 16.05 -5.37 14.01
C ALA A 19 16.28 -4.65 15.35
N ASP A 20 17.44 -4.03 15.48
CA ASP A 20 17.77 -3.20 16.64
C ASP A 20 16.78 -2.04 16.78
N VAL A 21 16.33 -1.81 18.02
CA VAL A 21 15.35 -0.78 18.40
C VAL A 21 15.73 0.62 17.89
N LYS A 22 17.02 0.91 17.72
CA LYS A 22 17.50 2.21 17.21
C LYS A 22 17.10 2.51 15.77
N TRP A 23 17.06 1.50 14.90
CA TRP A 23 16.60 1.66 13.51
C TRP A 23 15.08 1.85 13.43
N ILE A 24 14.38 1.17 14.30
CA ILE A 24 12.92 1.20 14.39
C ILE A 24 12.44 2.52 15.01
N GLY A 25 13.18 3.08 15.96
CA GLY A 25 12.83 4.33 16.66
C GLY A 25 12.78 5.58 15.76
N ASN A 26 13.51 5.58 14.64
CA ASN A 26 13.49 6.69 13.70
C ASN A 26 12.39 6.57 12.61
N LEU A 27 11.80 5.39 12.43
CA LEU A 27 10.71 5.16 11.45
C LEU A 27 9.41 5.89 11.81
N PRO A 28 8.95 5.90 13.08
CA PRO A 28 7.74 6.62 13.45
C PRO A 28 7.82 8.12 13.20
N SER A 29 8.97 8.75 13.46
CA SER A 29 9.16 10.21 13.27
C SER A 29 9.12 10.62 11.79
N ILE A 30 9.51 9.75 10.88
CA ILE A 30 9.47 9.98 9.43
C ILE A 30 8.04 9.77 8.87
N LEU A 31 7.25 8.89 9.51
CA LEU A 31 5.93 8.49 9.02
C LEU A 31 4.77 9.15 9.77
N VAL A 32 5.02 9.61 10.98
CA VAL A 32 4.11 10.39 11.83
C VAL A 32 4.66 11.81 11.92
N ASP A 33 4.85 12.48 10.79
CA ASP A 33 5.06 13.91 10.77
C ASP A 33 3.74 14.54 11.27
N GLU A 34 3.78 15.11 12.47
CA GLU A 34 2.61 15.65 13.19
C GLU A 34 1.97 16.88 12.50
N GLN A 35 2.53 17.34 11.42
CA GLN A 35 1.88 18.32 10.57
C GLN A 35 0.77 17.62 9.79
N PHE A 36 -0.47 17.97 10.09
CA PHE A 36 -1.66 17.51 9.37
C PHE A 36 -1.42 17.61 7.85
N PRO A 37 -1.05 16.54 7.18
CA PRO A 37 -0.76 16.62 5.76
C PRO A 37 -2.07 16.96 5.06
N GLY A 38 -2.07 17.98 4.24
CA GLY A 38 -3.25 18.32 3.44
C GLY A 38 -3.76 17.10 2.67
N LEU A 39 -5.06 17.01 2.45
CA LEU A 39 -5.70 15.87 1.74
C LEU A 39 -4.93 15.51 0.45
N PHE A 40 -4.45 16.52 -0.27
CA PHE A 40 -3.70 16.34 -1.51
C PHE A 40 -2.37 15.59 -1.28
N THR A 41 -1.63 15.94 -0.24
CA THR A 41 -0.35 15.28 0.10
C THR A 41 -0.58 13.82 0.46
N VAL A 42 -1.64 13.55 1.26
CA VAL A 42 -2.02 12.18 1.64
C VAL A 42 -2.45 11.39 0.41
N PHE A 43 -3.24 11.99 -0.47
CA PHE A 43 -3.69 11.36 -1.72
C PHE A 43 -2.50 11.02 -2.63
N CYS A 44 -1.57 11.95 -2.82
CA CYS A 44 -0.34 11.70 -3.59
C CYS A 44 0.47 10.56 -2.99
N SER A 45 0.63 10.51 -1.67
CA SER A 45 1.34 9.43 -0.98
C SER A 45 0.64 8.07 -1.14
N CYS A 46 -0.69 8.01 -1.03
CA CYS A 46 -1.46 6.79 -1.23
C CYS A 46 -1.45 6.34 -2.70
N SER A 47 -1.52 7.29 -3.65
CA SER A 47 -1.53 7.01 -5.08
C SER A 47 -0.16 6.67 -5.66
N ALA A 48 0.94 7.03 -4.99
CA ALA A 48 2.30 6.78 -5.46
C ALA A 48 2.56 5.29 -5.76
N TYR A 49 2.10 4.39 -4.91
CA TYR A 49 2.19 2.94 -5.14
C TYR A 49 1.36 2.50 -6.35
N GLY A 50 0.17 3.08 -6.51
CA GLY A 50 -0.70 2.83 -7.65
C GLY A 50 -0.08 3.31 -8.97
N LEU A 51 0.48 4.51 -8.97
CA LEU A 51 1.19 5.07 -10.13
C LEU A 51 2.43 4.23 -10.48
N GLY A 52 3.19 3.79 -9.49
CA GLY A 52 4.31 2.87 -9.69
C GLY A 52 3.87 1.56 -10.36
N MET A 53 2.75 0.97 -9.92
CA MET A 53 2.20 -0.23 -10.55
C MET A 53 1.72 0.02 -11.97
N LEU A 54 1.06 1.16 -12.25
CA LEU A 54 0.65 1.55 -13.59
C LEU A 54 1.85 1.72 -14.52
N PHE A 55 2.90 2.37 -14.04
CA PHE A 55 4.15 2.51 -14.80
C PHE A 55 4.77 1.14 -15.12
N LEU A 56 4.82 0.24 -14.13
CA LEU A 56 5.31 -1.13 -14.34
C LEU A 56 4.42 -1.95 -15.27
N ALA A 57 3.10 -1.67 -15.31
CA ALA A 57 2.16 -2.35 -16.21
C ALA A 57 2.44 -2.08 -17.69
N THR A 58 3.11 -0.96 -18.02
CA THR A 58 3.54 -0.66 -19.39
C THR A 58 4.75 -1.47 -19.83
N SER A 59 5.43 -2.14 -18.89
CA SER A 59 6.58 -2.99 -19.16
C SER A 59 6.22 -4.47 -19.08
N TYR A 60 6.84 -5.28 -19.94
CA TYR A 60 6.71 -6.75 -19.89
C TYR A 60 7.29 -7.35 -18.61
N LEU A 61 8.21 -6.65 -17.95
CA LEU A 61 8.77 -7.06 -16.65
C LEU A 61 7.81 -6.78 -15.47
N GLY A 62 6.73 -6.03 -15.71
CA GLY A 62 5.77 -5.67 -14.68
C GLY A 62 5.16 -6.88 -13.97
N PHE A 63 4.98 -8.03 -14.67
CA PHE A 63 4.44 -9.24 -14.04
C PHE A 63 5.31 -9.73 -12.86
N LEU A 64 6.61 -9.48 -12.89
CA LEU A 64 7.56 -9.85 -11.84
C LEU A 64 7.63 -8.79 -10.73
N PHE A 65 7.65 -7.50 -11.12
CA PHE A 65 7.85 -6.40 -10.17
C PHE A 65 6.58 -5.96 -9.44
N ILE A 66 5.39 -6.12 -10.03
CA ILE A 66 4.13 -5.73 -9.38
C ILE A 66 3.90 -6.48 -8.05
N PRO A 67 4.08 -7.82 -7.97
CA PRO A 67 4.03 -8.51 -6.68
C PRO A 67 5.09 -8.00 -5.69
N GLY A 68 6.26 -7.60 -6.18
CA GLY A 68 7.32 -7.01 -5.37
C GLY A 68 6.91 -5.68 -4.72
N VAL A 69 6.25 -4.81 -5.46
CA VAL A 69 5.72 -3.53 -4.93
C VAL A 69 4.68 -3.78 -3.84
N LEU A 70 3.78 -4.76 -4.04
CA LEU A 70 2.80 -5.16 -3.03
C LEU A 70 3.47 -5.76 -1.78
N SER A 71 4.49 -6.60 -1.98
CA SER A 71 5.28 -7.17 -0.90
C SER A 71 6.00 -6.08 -0.09
N LEU A 72 6.60 -5.10 -0.76
CA LEU A 72 7.24 -3.95 -0.12
C LEU A 72 6.24 -3.13 0.70
N LYS A 73 5.02 -2.91 0.18
CA LYS A 73 3.97 -2.22 0.92
C LYS A 73 3.54 -2.99 2.16
N GLY A 74 3.37 -4.31 2.06
CA GLY A 74 3.06 -5.18 3.20
C GLY A 74 4.16 -5.12 4.26
N PHE A 75 5.41 -5.24 3.84
CA PHE A 75 6.59 -5.12 4.69
C PHE A 75 6.61 -3.80 5.47
N LEU A 76 6.49 -2.66 4.77
CA LEU A 76 6.49 -1.33 5.39
C LEU A 76 5.34 -1.15 6.38
N SER A 77 4.13 -1.59 6.02
CA SER A 77 2.96 -1.47 6.89
C SER A 77 3.15 -2.21 8.21
N VAL A 78 3.65 -3.45 8.14
CA VAL A 78 3.86 -4.27 9.34
C VAL A 78 5.07 -3.80 10.15
N SER A 79 6.15 -3.36 9.50
CA SER A 79 7.31 -2.80 10.19
C SER A 79 6.94 -1.57 11.03
N VAL A 80 6.14 -0.67 10.47
CA VAL A 80 5.64 0.52 11.20
C VAL A 80 4.71 0.11 12.34
N PHE A 81 3.80 -0.84 12.10
CA PHE A 81 2.91 -1.35 13.15
C PHE A 81 3.69 -1.94 14.32
N THR A 82 4.69 -2.77 14.04
CA THR A 82 5.55 -3.37 15.07
C THR A 82 6.40 -2.30 15.78
N ALA A 83 6.89 -1.30 15.06
CA ALA A 83 7.63 -0.19 15.63
C ALA A 83 6.78 0.61 16.64
N CYS A 84 5.53 0.91 16.28
CA CYS A 84 4.60 1.62 17.17
C CYS A 84 4.27 0.82 18.44
N ILE A 85 4.17 -0.52 18.35
CA ILE A 85 3.92 -1.38 19.52
C ILE A 85 5.15 -1.43 20.44
N ARG A 86 6.35 -1.43 19.85
CA ARG A 86 7.61 -1.49 20.63
C ARG A 86 8.07 -0.14 21.19
N SER A 87 7.50 0.96 20.67
CA SER A 87 7.75 2.28 21.24
C SER A 87 7.07 2.37 22.61
N ASP A 88 7.81 2.82 23.64
CA ASP A 88 7.30 3.01 25.00
C ASP A 88 6.27 4.17 25.11
N CYS A 89 5.63 4.52 23.99
CA CYS A 89 4.62 5.56 23.98
C CYS A 89 3.31 5.05 24.61
N PRO A 90 2.69 5.82 25.51
CA PRO A 90 1.36 5.51 26.01
C PRO A 90 0.39 5.44 24.81
N HIS A 91 -0.45 4.41 24.76
CA HIS A 91 -1.39 4.15 23.66
C HIS A 91 -0.76 3.82 22.30
N GLY A 92 0.49 3.33 22.24
CA GLY A 92 1.18 3.00 20.98
C GLY A 92 0.40 2.00 20.10
N LEU A 93 -0.23 0.99 20.70
CA LEU A 93 -1.06 0.01 19.99
C LEU A 93 -2.30 0.66 19.36
N GLU A 94 -2.99 1.50 20.11
CA GLU A 94 -4.21 2.18 19.64
C GLU A 94 -3.91 3.13 18.49
N ARG A 95 -2.83 3.90 18.61
CA ARG A 95 -2.33 4.79 17.54
C ARG A 95 -1.94 4.01 16.30
N ALA A 96 -1.26 2.87 16.44
CA ALA A 96 -0.89 2.01 15.33
C ALA A 96 -2.13 1.44 14.63
N CYS A 97 -3.11 0.97 15.38
CA CYS A 97 -4.36 0.44 14.84
C CYS A 97 -5.13 1.52 14.05
N VAL A 98 -5.33 2.69 14.65
CA VAL A 98 -6.06 3.78 14.00
C VAL A 98 -5.32 4.30 12.76
N GLY A 99 -4.01 4.53 12.88
CA GLY A 99 -3.22 5.11 11.80
C GLY A 99 -3.02 4.21 10.59
N LEU A 100 -2.96 2.88 10.78
CA LEU A 100 -2.64 1.92 9.73
C LEU A 100 -3.82 1.07 9.28
N LEU A 101 -4.61 0.52 10.21
CA LEU A 101 -5.72 -0.38 9.86
C LEU A 101 -6.87 0.38 9.23
N LEU A 102 -7.23 1.54 9.77
CA LEU A 102 -8.39 2.29 9.30
C LEU A 102 -8.28 2.70 7.82
N PRO A 103 -7.21 3.38 7.36
CA PRO A 103 -7.03 3.65 5.93
C PRO A 103 -6.70 2.37 5.14
N GLY A 104 -6.10 1.37 5.77
CA GLY A 104 -5.73 0.09 5.16
C GLY A 104 -6.92 -0.69 4.61
N ILE A 105 -8.09 -0.61 5.27
CA ILE A 105 -9.32 -1.28 4.82
C ILE A 105 -9.71 -0.87 3.39
N PHE A 106 -9.50 0.39 3.03
CA PHE A 106 -9.81 0.91 1.69
C PHE A 106 -8.61 0.81 0.74
N LEU A 107 -7.41 1.05 1.26
CA LEU A 107 -6.19 1.08 0.46
C LEU A 107 -5.79 -0.32 -0.05
N LEU A 108 -5.91 -1.35 0.79
CA LEU A 108 -5.55 -2.72 0.42
C LEU A 108 -6.37 -3.25 -0.76
N PRO A 109 -7.72 -3.24 -0.73
CA PRO A 109 -8.49 -3.72 -1.87
C PRO A 109 -8.24 -2.89 -3.13
N ALA A 110 -8.04 -1.56 -3.00
CA ALA A 110 -7.69 -0.72 -4.13
C ALA A 110 -6.38 -1.16 -4.80
N LEU A 111 -5.32 -1.36 -4.02
CA LEU A 111 -4.03 -1.80 -4.54
C LEU A 111 -4.06 -3.23 -5.10
N LEU A 112 -4.81 -4.14 -4.48
CA LEU A 112 -4.96 -5.51 -4.98
C LEU A 112 -5.71 -5.55 -6.32
N MET A 113 -6.81 -4.80 -6.44
CA MET A 113 -7.56 -4.70 -7.70
C MET A 113 -6.71 -4.06 -8.81
N LEU A 114 -6.00 -2.98 -8.49
CA LEU A 114 -5.10 -2.32 -9.43
C LEU A 114 -3.94 -3.25 -9.82
N GLY A 115 -3.29 -3.88 -8.87
CA GLY A 115 -2.18 -4.80 -9.09
C GLY A 115 -2.58 -5.98 -9.97
N GLN A 116 -3.76 -6.56 -9.75
CA GLN A 116 -4.29 -7.64 -10.58
C GLN A 116 -4.47 -7.19 -12.03
N ARG A 117 -5.02 -6.00 -12.27
CA ARG A 117 -5.17 -5.44 -13.62
C ARG A 117 -3.83 -5.16 -14.28
N CYS A 118 -2.93 -4.49 -13.58
CA CYS A 118 -1.59 -4.21 -14.06
C CYS A 118 -0.85 -5.48 -14.45
N MET A 119 -0.99 -6.55 -13.66
CA MET A 119 -0.41 -7.85 -13.99
C MET A 119 -1.01 -8.47 -15.24
N HIS A 120 -2.34 -8.42 -15.42
CA HIS A 120 -2.98 -8.90 -16.64
C HIS A 120 -2.50 -8.13 -17.88
N CYS A 121 -2.37 -6.80 -17.78
CA CYS A 121 -1.82 -5.99 -18.87
C CYS A 121 -0.38 -6.39 -19.21
N SER A 122 0.48 -6.57 -18.20
CA SER A 122 1.88 -6.95 -18.40
C SER A 122 2.02 -8.36 -19.02
N VAL A 123 1.27 -9.35 -18.54
CA VAL A 123 1.26 -10.72 -19.11
C VAL A 123 0.75 -10.71 -20.54
N ARG A 124 -0.25 -9.88 -20.85
CA ARG A 124 -0.77 -9.72 -22.20
C ARG A 124 0.30 -9.17 -23.16
N GLN A 125 1.08 -8.19 -22.74
CA GLN A 125 2.19 -7.66 -23.53
C GLN A 125 3.25 -8.74 -23.80
N LEU A 126 3.52 -9.59 -22.78
CA LEU A 126 4.44 -10.71 -22.92
C LEU A 126 3.96 -11.69 -23.99
N ARG A 127 2.69 -12.10 -23.96
CA ARG A 127 2.08 -13.01 -24.94
C ARG A 127 2.06 -12.42 -26.35
N PHE A 128 1.74 -11.13 -26.46
CA PHE A 128 1.77 -10.43 -27.76
C PHE A 128 3.17 -10.47 -28.38
N ARG A 129 4.21 -10.26 -27.57
CA ARG A 129 5.61 -10.39 -28.02
C ARG A 129 6.00 -11.82 -28.39
N ALA A 130 5.40 -12.81 -27.76
CA ALA A 130 5.59 -14.21 -28.11
C ALA A 130 4.85 -14.63 -29.41
N GLY A 131 4.16 -13.70 -30.09
CA GLY A 131 3.43 -13.97 -31.33
C GLY A 131 2.06 -14.57 -31.13
N GLU A 132 1.54 -14.64 -29.91
CA GLU A 132 0.19 -15.12 -29.64
C GLU A 132 -0.85 -14.05 -29.99
N MET A 133 -1.92 -14.43 -30.70
CA MET A 133 -3.09 -13.57 -30.91
C MET A 133 -3.84 -13.42 -29.58
N VAL A 134 -3.72 -12.26 -28.96
CA VAL A 134 -4.39 -11.96 -27.69
C VAL A 134 -5.69 -11.20 -27.99
N PRO A 135 -6.86 -11.70 -27.57
CA PRO A 135 -8.14 -11.05 -27.79
C PRO A 135 -8.16 -9.66 -27.14
N PRO A 136 -8.94 -8.70 -27.70
CA PRO A 136 -9.07 -7.37 -27.12
C PRO A 136 -9.58 -7.46 -25.69
N ASP A 137 -9.03 -6.62 -24.81
CA ASP A 137 -9.41 -6.60 -23.41
C ASP A 137 -10.83 -6.02 -23.27
N SER A 138 -11.76 -6.84 -22.83
CA SER A 138 -13.12 -6.42 -22.46
C SER A 138 -13.19 -5.83 -21.05
N ALA A 139 -12.02 -5.44 -20.49
CA ALA A 139 -11.95 -4.93 -19.13
C ALA A 139 -12.83 -3.68 -18.99
N ALA A 140 -13.90 -3.82 -18.23
CA ALA A 140 -14.85 -2.76 -17.97
C ALA A 140 -14.13 -1.52 -17.41
N PRO A 141 -14.28 -0.33 -18.01
CA PRO A 141 -13.65 0.91 -17.57
C PRO A 141 -14.03 1.28 -16.11
N GLY A 142 -15.16 0.78 -15.63
CA GLY A 142 -15.66 1.02 -14.28
C GLY A 142 -14.75 0.55 -13.15
N ALA A 143 -13.89 -0.44 -13.37
CA ALA A 143 -13.04 -0.91 -12.27
C ALA A 143 -11.84 0.00 -12.00
N LEU A 144 -11.37 0.81 -12.96
CA LEU A 144 -10.40 1.87 -12.67
C LEU A 144 -11.05 3.00 -11.85
N GLY A 145 -12.31 3.32 -12.16
CA GLY A 145 -13.10 4.26 -11.38
C GLY A 145 -13.28 3.78 -9.93
N ALA A 146 -13.58 2.50 -9.72
CA ALA A 146 -13.70 1.92 -8.39
C ALA A 146 -12.38 2.01 -7.58
N VAL A 147 -11.24 1.72 -8.23
CA VAL A 147 -9.92 1.89 -7.59
C VAL A 147 -9.67 3.34 -7.18
N LEU A 148 -10.00 4.30 -8.05
CA LEU A 148 -9.82 5.72 -7.77
C LEU A 148 -10.70 6.18 -6.60
N VAL A 149 -11.96 5.73 -6.56
CA VAL A 149 -12.86 6.01 -5.44
C VAL A 149 -12.32 5.44 -4.13
N LEU A 150 -11.84 4.19 -4.13
CA LEU A 150 -11.25 3.57 -2.95
C LEU A 150 -9.98 4.30 -2.47
N LEU A 151 -9.14 4.78 -3.40
CA LEU A 151 -7.96 5.59 -3.06
C LEU A 151 -8.36 6.94 -2.46
N LEU A 152 -9.39 7.59 -3.00
CA LEU A 152 -9.92 8.84 -2.43
C LEU A 152 -10.50 8.60 -1.03
N MET A 153 -11.26 7.53 -0.83
CA MET A 153 -11.79 7.17 0.49
C MET A 153 -10.66 6.89 1.49
N ALA A 154 -9.64 6.13 1.10
CA ALA A 154 -8.48 5.87 1.94
C ALA A 154 -7.75 7.16 2.33
N SER A 155 -7.58 8.09 1.39
CA SER A 155 -6.92 9.37 1.65
C SER A 155 -7.76 10.29 2.55
N ALA A 156 -9.08 10.32 2.35
CA ALA A 156 -10.00 11.09 3.20
C ALA A 156 -10.01 10.57 4.64
N VAL A 157 -10.08 9.24 4.80
CA VAL A 157 -10.00 8.61 6.13
C VAL A 157 -8.68 8.96 6.82
N LYS A 158 -7.55 8.85 6.10
CA LYS A 158 -6.24 9.16 6.67
C LYS A 158 -6.08 10.65 7.00
N ALA A 159 -6.65 11.56 6.19
CA ALA A 159 -6.49 13.00 6.39
C ALA A 159 -7.42 13.58 7.48
N TYR A 160 -8.63 13.04 7.64
CA TYR A 160 -9.65 13.61 8.53
C TYR A 160 -9.99 12.72 9.71
N VAL A 161 -10.21 11.42 9.47
CA VAL A 161 -10.69 10.51 10.52
C VAL A 161 -9.56 10.12 11.47
N VAL A 162 -8.39 9.80 10.94
CA VAL A 162 -7.23 9.39 11.75
C VAL A 162 -6.84 10.48 12.77
N PRO A 163 -6.60 11.76 12.38
CA PRO A 163 -6.23 12.78 13.35
C PRO A 163 -7.36 13.09 14.36
N TYR A 164 -8.63 13.01 13.93
CA TYR A 164 -9.75 13.22 14.83
C TYR A 164 -9.81 12.15 15.93
N VAL A 165 -9.64 10.87 15.55
CA VAL A 165 -9.64 9.76 16.51
C VAL A 165 -8.41 9.80 17.41
N LEU A 166 -7.22 10.18 16.87
CA LEU A 166 -6.00 10.31 17.65
C LEU A 166 -6.06 11.43 18.69
N ASN A 167 -6.83 12.50 18.43
CA ASN A 167 -7.05 13.58 19.39
C ASN A 167 -8.05 13.21 20.50
N LEU A 168 -8.83 12.14 20.32
CA LEU A 168 -9.77 11.62 21.32
C LEU A 168 -9.11 10.59 22.26
N LEU A 169 -7.99 10.00 21.87
CA LEU A 169 -7.18 9.03 22.62
C LEU A 169 -6.15 9.74 23.51
#